data_ccec43598334346f1e65da96dd8e21a4
#
_entry.id   ccec43598334346f1e65da96dd8e21a4
#
_cell.length_a   1.000
_cell.length_b   1.000
_cell.length_c   1.000
_cell.angle_alpha   90.00
_cell.angle_beta   90.00
_cell.angle_gamma   90.00
#
_symmetry.space_group_name_H-M   'P 1'
#
loop_
_entity.id
_entity.type
_entity.pdbx_description
1 polymer ?
#
loop_
_entity_poly.entity_id
_entity_poly.type
_entity_poly.pdbx_seq_one_letter_code
_entity_poly.pdbx_strand_id
1 'polypeptide(L)'
;MEHHAAFDYIRDLLTLPEVVETRHHMHHSIPKHDHLTRSVRMSYHLSRLLHADIRTCVRAALLHDINSRAGTLTTHGRVAARWAAAQGEDPAVCAAIESHMYPLGPAPASREAWVLVLADKAASLGDIKQFLTGLIDGRSLEERRRLKETDPYYRQRSQRRFRRWRAKYVP
;
A
#
# COMPACT_ATOMS: atom_id res chain seq x y z
N MET A 1 -0.54 20.39 13.74
CA MET A 1 -2.01 20.28 13.61
C MET A 1 -2.48 19.64 12.31
N GLU A 2 -1.88 19.90 11.16
CA GLU A 2 -2.32 19.29 9.86
C GLU A 2 -2.16 17.76 9.78
N HIS A 3 -1.23 17.16 10.52
CA HIS A 3 -1.02 15.72 10.51
C HIS A 3 -2.22 14.89 11.01
N HIS A 4 -3.07 15.47 11.87
CA HIS A 4 -4.25 14.77 12.37
C HIS A 4 -5.44 14.86 11.41
N ALA A 5 -5.57 15.96 10.67
CA ALA A 5 -6.71 16.21 9.78
C ALA A 5 -6.88 15.15 8.67
N ALA A 6 -5.79 14.63 8.11
CA ALA A 6 -5.86 13.57 7.10
C ALA A 6 -6.48 12.27 7.66
N PHE A 7 -6.17 11.94 8.91
CA PHE A 7 -6.62 10.70 9.54
C PHE A 7 -8.08 10.75 10.01
N ASP A 8 -8.67 11.94 10.13
CA ASP A 8 -10.09 12.09 10.47
C ASP A 8 -11.00 11.50 9.38
N TYR A 9 -10.57 11.54 8.11
CA TYR A 9 -11.32 11.01 6.95
C TYR A 9 -11.31 9.48 6.85
N ILE A 10 -10.44 8.80 7.59
CA ILE A 10 -10.21 7.35 7.53
C ILE A 10 -10.31 6.67 8.89
N ARG A 11 -10.79 7.37 9.90
CA ARG A 11 -10.83 6.85 11.29
C ARG A 11 -11.58 5.51 11.39
N ASP A 12 -12.65 5.36 10.64
CA ASP A 12 -13.47 4.15 10.53
C ASP A 12 -12.70 2.98 9.88
N LEU A 13 -11.77 3.27 8.98
CA LEU A 13 -10.98 2.26 8.26
C LEU A 13 -9.79 1.75 9.06
N LEU A 14 -9.25 2.55 9.99
CA LEU A 14 -8.04 2.20 10.74
C LEU A 14 -8.20 0.98 11.64
N THR A 15 -9.44 0.61 11.95
CA THR A 15 -9.78 -0.56 12.79
C THR A 15 -10.05 -1.82 12.00
N LEU A 16 -10.12 -1.74 10.67
CA LEU A 16 -10.33 -2.92 9.83
C LEU A 16 -9.15 -3.89 9.97
N PRO A 17 -9.41 -5.20 10.15
CA PRO A 17 -8.37 -6.20 10.34
C PRO A 17 -7.30 -6.15 9.25
N GLU A 18 -7.70 -6.04 7.98
CA GLU A 18 -6.80 -5.99 6.84
C GLU A 18 -5.90 -4.75 6.85
N VAL A 19 -6.38 -3.61 7.37
CA VAL A 19 -5.59 -2.39 7.54
C VAL A 19 -4.60 -2.57 8.69
N VAL A 20 -5.03 -3.13 9.83
CA VAL A 20 -4.16 -3.41 10.99
C VAL A 20 -3.05 -4.38 10.62
N GLU A 21 -3.35 -5.43 9.86
CA GLU A 21 -2.38 -6.44 9.41
C GLU A 21 -1.28 -5.87 8.51
N THR A 22 -1.49 -4.73 7.86
CA THR A 22 -0.46 -4.10 7.02
C THR A 22 0.84 -3.78 7.78
N ARG A 23 0.79 -3.67 9.09
CA ARG A 23 1.97 -3.50 9.98
C ARG A 23 2.92 -4.70 9.94
N HIS A 24 2.38 -5.88 9.63
CA HIS A 24 3.11 -7.14 9.54
C HIS A 24 3.45 -7.54 8.11
N HIS A 25 2.96 -6.79 7.13
CA HIS A 25 3.21 -7.03 5.71
C HIS A 25 4.39 -6.20 5.21
N MET A 26 5.29 -6.84 4.46
CA MET A 26 6.41 -6.13 3.83
C MET A 26 5.99 -5.54 2.48
N HIS A 27 6.31 -4.25 2.29
CA HIS A 27 6.21 -3.53 1.03
C HIS A 27 7.55 -2.82 0.77
N HIS A 28 8.20 -3.11 -0.35
CA HIS A 28 9.50 -2.52 -0.72
C HIS A 28 10.58 -2.51 0.39
N SER A 29 10.57 -3.52 1.26
CA SER A 29 11.50 -3.69 2.39
C SER A 29 11.21 -2.85 3.64
N ILE A 30 10.04 -2.23 3.71
CA ILE A 30 9.49 -1.54 4.88
C ILE A 30 8.12 -2.12 5.23
N PRO A 31 7.53 -1.80 6.41
CA PRO A 31 6.14 -2.15 6.69
C PRO A 31 5.19 -1.50 5.68
N LYS A 32 4.23 -2.26 5.15
CA LYS A 32 3.21 -1.73 4.24
C LYS A 32 2.42 -0.58 4.89
N HIS A 33 2.18 -0.65 6.19
CA HIS A 33 1.53 0.41 6.96
C HIS A 33 2.22 1.77 6.81
N ASP A 34 3.55 1.81 6.80
CA ASP A 34 4.33 3.05 6.65
C ASP A 34 4.11 3.66 5.27
N HIS A 35 4.13 2.82 4.22
CA HIS A 35 3.82 3.24 2.86
C HIS A 35 2.41 3.83 2.76
N LEU A 36 1.38 3.11 3.24
CA LEU A 36 -0.01 3.56 3.20
C LEU A 36 -0.21 4.86 3.98
N THR A 37 0.37 4.97 5.16
CA THR A 37 0.31 6.20 5.98
C THR A 37 0.96 7.39 5.27
N ARG A 38 2.06 7.17 4.58
CA ARG A 38 2.74 8.20 3.78
C ARG A 38 1.90 8.60 2.57
N SER A 39 1.31 7.63 1.88
CA SER A 39 0.38 7.87 0.76
C SER A 39 -0.84 8.68 1.19
N VAL A 40 -1.42 8.40 2.36
CA VAL A 40 -2.51 9.18 2.96
C VAL A 40 -2.11 10.64 3.15
N ARG A 41 -0.95 10.91 3.75
CA ARG A 41 -0.47 12.28 3.97
C ARG A 41 -0.22 13.01 2.66
N MET A 42 0.42 12.35 1.70
CA MET A 42 0.67 12.93 0.37
C MET A 42 -0.64 13.21 -0.37
N SER A 43 -1.60 12.29 -0.34
CA SER A 43 -2.91 12.48 -0.93
C SER A 43 -3.67 13.66 -0.31
N TYR A 44 -3.60 13.83 1.01
CA TYR A 44 -4.20 14.97 1.70
C TYR A 44 -3.65 16.31 1.20
N HIS A 45 -2.33 16.44 1.08
CA HIS A 45 -1.71 17.69 0.61
C HIS A 45 -1.99 17.93 -0.88
N LEU A 46 -1.87 16.90 -1.71
CA LEU A 46 -2.10 17.00 -3.15
C LEU A 46 -3.58 17.26 -3.48
N SER A 47 -4.52 16.67 -2.75
CA SER A 47 -5.96 16.92 -2.97
C SER A 47 -6.32 18.37 -2.71
N ARG A 48 -5.76 18.99 -1.67
CA ARG A 48 -5.95 20.43 -1.40
C ARG A 48 -5.35 21.30 -2.51
N LEU A 49 -4.14 20.97 -2.95
CA LEU A 49 -3.44 21.72 -4.00
C LEU A 49 -4.16 21.63 -5.35
N LEU A 50 -4.70 20.46 -5.68
CA LEU A 50 -5.35 20.16 -6.96
C LEU A 50 -6.87 20.34 -6.92
N HIS A 51 -7.42 20.85 -5.81
CA HIS A 51 -8.86 21.03 -5.61
C HIS A 51 -9.67 19.75 -5.90
N ALA A 52 -9.15 18.60 -5.47
CA ALA A 52 -9.81 17.31 -5.53
C ALA A 52 -10.56 17.01 -4.23
N ASP A 53 -11.51 16.07 -4.24
CA ASP A 53 -12.20 15.66 -3.03
C ASP A 53 -11.25 14.96 -2.05
N ILE A 54 -11.04 15.60 -0.90
CA ILE A 54 -10.06 15.14 0.11
C ILE A 54 -10.45 13.77 0.65
N ARG A 55 -11.75 13.54 0.95
CA ARG A 55 -12.23 12.30 1.50
C ARG A 55 -11.94 11.13 0.56
N THR A 56 -12.31 11.26 -0.70
CA THR A 56 -12.04 10.27 -1.75
C THR A 56 -10.55 9.98 -1.88
N CYS A 57 -9.71 11.01 -1.97
CA CYS A 57 -8.27 10.87 -2.14
C CYS A 57 -7.60 10.15 -0.97
N VAL A 58 -7.95 10.50 0.27
CA VAL A 58 -7.33 9.97 1.48
C VAL A 58 -7.78 8.54 1.73
N ARG A 59 -9.07 8.21 1.51
CA ARG A 59 -9.59 6.84 1.61
C ARG A 59 -8.97 5.93 0.55
N ALA A 60 -8.92 6.38 -0.69
CA ALA A 60 -8.27 5.64 -1.77
C ALA A 60 -6.79 5.38 -1.44
N ALA A 61 -6.07 6.37 -0.89
CA ALA A 61 -4.67 6.23 -0.53
C ALA A 61 -4.42 5.21 0.60
N LEU A 62 -5.34 5.07 1.56
CA LEU A 62 -5.22 4.04 2.59
C LEU A 62 -5.45 2.63 2.01
N LEU A 63 -6.39 2.51 1.07
CA LEU A 63 -6.92 1.22 0.63
C LEU A 63 -6.27 0.67 -0.65
N HIS A 64 -5.53 1.48 -1.43
CA HIS A 64 -5.07 1.13 -2.78
C HIS A 64 -4.28 -0.17 -2.87
N ASP A 65 -3.58 -0.53 -1.81
CA ASP A 65 -2.70 -1.69 -1.78
C ASP A 65 -3.19 -2.81 -0.85
N ILE A 66 -4.39 -2.66 -0.26
CA ILE A 66 -5.00 -3.74 0.53
C ILE A 66 -5.24 -4.94 -0.39
N ASN A 67 -4.84 -6.13 0.09
CA ASN A 67 -4.92 -7.39 -0.67
C ASN A 67 -4.17 -7.39 -2.02
N SER A 68 -3.26 -6.44 -2.26
CA SER A 68 -2.49 -6.32 -3.51
C SER A 68 -1.78 -7.62 -3.93
N ARG A 69 -1.44 -8.48 -2.98
CA ARG A 69 -0.77 -9.78 -3.21
C ARG A 69 -1.64 -10.85 -3.86
N ALA A 70 -2.96 -10.67 -3.87
CA ALA A 70 -3.88 -11.54 -4.60
C ALA A 70 -3.90 -11.21 -6.11
N GLY A 71 -3.28 -10.09 -6.51
CA GLY A 71 -3.11 -9.67 -7.89
C GLY A 71 -1.67 -9.73 -8.40
N THR A 72 -1.50 -9.38 -9.65
CA THR A 72 -0.21 -9.12 -10.29
C THR A 72 0.10 -7.63 -10.27
N LEU A 73 1.27 -7.23 -10.78
CA LEU A 73 1.66 -5.81 -10.91
C LEU A 73 0.61 -4.98 -11.67
N THR A 74 -0.07 -5.58 -12.65
CA THR A 74 -1.08 -4.88 -13.48
C THR A 74 -2.52 -5.07 -13.00
N THR A 75 -2.78 -5.98 -12.08
CA THR A 75 -4.14 -6.35 -11.67
C THR A 75 -4.45 -6.08 -10.19
N HIS A 76 -3.41 -5.81 -9.35
CA HIS A 76 -3.65 -5.64 -7.91
C HIS A 76 -4.51 -4.41 -7.58
N GLY A 77 -4.45 -3.32 -8.37
CA GLY A 77 -5.35 -2.19 -8.22
C GLY A 77 -6.81 -2.58 -8.35
N ARG A 78 -7.13 -3.45 -9.32
CA ARG A 78 -8.49 -4.01 -9.48
C ARG A 78 -8.89 -4.91 -8.29
N VAL A 79 -7.95 -5.69 -7.76
CA VAL A 79 -8.21 -6.52 -6.58
C VAL A 79 -8.53 -5.65 -5.36
N ALA A 80 -7.72 -4.62 -5.12
CA ALA A 80 -7.93 -3.69 -4.02
C ALA A 80 -9.24 -2.89 -4.18
N ALA A 81 -9.56 -2.44 -5.40
CA ALA A 81 -10.81 -1.73 -5.70
C ALA A 81 -12.05 -2.60 -5.44
N ARG A 82 -12.03 -3.86 -5.85
CA ARG A 82 -13.13 -4.80 -5.57
C ARG A 82 -13.31 -5.05 -4.08
N TRP A 83 -12.22 -5.17 -3.35
CA TRP A 83 -12.27 -5.33 -1.91
C TRP A 83 -12.84 -4.06 -1.24
N ALA A 84 -12.40 -2.86 -1.65
CA ALA A 84 -12.92 -1.60 -1.15
C ALA A 84 -14.43 -1.45 -1.41
N ALA A 85 -14.89 -1.81 -2.62
CA ALA A 85 -16.31 -1.84 -2.95
C ALA A 85 -17.11 -2.80 -2.06
N ALA A 86 -16.56 -3.96 -1.72
CA ALA A 86 -17.18 -4.92 -0.80
C ALA A 86 -17.23 -4.39 0.65
N GLN A 87 -16.37 -3.43 1.02
CA GLN A 87 -16.45 -2.72 2.30
C GLN A 87 -17.44 -1.53 2.27
N GLY A 88 -18.09 -1.27 1.15
CA GLY A 88 -19.05 -0.18 1.00
C GLY A 88 -18.42 1.17 0.64
N GLU A 89 -17.20 1.18 0.11
CA GLU A 89 -16.56 2.41 -0.34
C GLU A 89 -17.25 3.02 -1.57
N ASP A 90 -17.19 4.36 -1.66
CA ASP A 90 -17.74 5.12 -2.77
C ASP A 90 -17.13 4.66 -4.10
N PRO A 91 -17.91 4.59 -5.20
CA PRO A 91 -17.42 4.28 -6.53
C PRO A 91 -16.24 5.14 -6.98
N ALA A 92 -16.17 6.42 -6.57
CA ALA A 92 -15.05 7.30 -6.88
C ALA A 92 -13.74 6.86 -6.20
N VAL A 93 -13.82 6.37 -4.95
CA VAL A 93 -12.69 5.76 -4.22
C VAL A 93 -12.21 4.52 -4.96
N CYS A 94 -13.14 3.63 -5.34
CA CYS A 94 -12.82 2.39 -6.05
C CYS A 94 -12.18 2.65 -7.42
N ALA A 95 -12.69 3.62 -8.18
CA ALA A 95 -12.14 4.00 -9.48
C ALA A 95 -10.71 4.58 -9.36
N ALA A 96 -10.46 5.41 -8.35
CA ALA A 96 -9.12 5.91 -8.05
C ALA A 96 -8.16 4.77 -7.74
N ILE A 97 -8.57 3.82 -6.86
CA ILE A 97 -7.77 2.65 -6.51
C ILE A 97 -7.45 1.80 -7.75
N GLU A 98 -8.41 1.54 -8.63
CA GLU A 98 -8.19 0.68 -9.81
C GLU A 98 -7.09 1.25 -10.73
N SER A 99 -6.98 2.56 -10.85
CA SER A 99 -6.07 3.24 -11.77
C SER A 99 -4.72 3.64 -11.17
N HIS A 100 -4.45 3.39 -9.88
CA HIS A 100 -3.23 3.89 -9.20
C HIS A 100 -1.93 3.41 -9.84
N MET A 101 -1.95 2.24 -10.50
CA MET A 101 -0.77 1.67 -11.16
C MET A 101 -0.46 2.26 -12.54
N TYR A 102 -1.12 3.34 -12.95
CA TYR A 102 -0.77 3.99 -14.22
C TYR A 102 0.73 4.31 -14.32
N PRO A 103 1.41 4.05 -15.47
CA PRO A 103 0.88 3.62 -16.77
C PRO A 103 0.70 2.10 -16.97
N LEU A 104 0.99 1.27 -15.98
CA LEU A 104 0.85 -0.20 -16.07
C LEU A 104 -0.60 -0.68 -15.90
N GLY A 105 -1.43 0.15 -15.27
CA GLY A 105 -2.86 -0.03 -15.08
C GLY A 105 -3.69 0.90 -15.97
N PRO A 106 -5.02 0.95 -15.75
CA PRO A 106 -5.92 1.87 -16.45
C PRO A 106 -5.51 3.33 -16.27
N ALA A 107 -5.82 4.18 -17.27
CA ALA A 107 -5.58 5.61 -17.15
C ALA A 107 -6.50 6.24 -16.08
N PRO A 108 -5.98 7.15 -15.23
CA PRO A 108 -6.79 7.88 -14.26
C PRO A 108 -7.83 8.78 -14.98
N ALA A 109 -9.10 8.63 -14.63
CA ALA A 109 -10.21 9.35 -15.26
C ALA A 109 -10.70 10.57 -14.46
N SER A 110 -10.19 10.78 -13.23
CA SER A 110 -10.58 11.89 -12.35
C SER A 110 -9.37 12.56 -11.70
N ARG A 111 -9.58 13.72 -11.08
CA ARG A 111 -8.55 14.40 -10.30
C ARG A 111 -8.09 13.55 -9.11
N GLU A 112 -9.04 12.91 -8.43
CA GLU A 112 -8.79 12.03 -7.28
C GLU A 112 -7.92 10.86 -7.67
N ALA A 113 -8.17 10.26 -8.83
CA ALA A 113 -7.36 9.18 -9.38
C ALA A 113 -5.92 9.66 -9.69
N TRP A 114 -5.75 10.85 -10.26
CA TRP A 114 -4.42 11.45 -10.47
C TRP A 114 -3.73 11.78 -9.16
N VAL A 115 -4.46 12.30 -8.17
CA VAL A 115 -3.91 12.54 -6.82
C VAL A 115 -3.34 11.25 -6.25
N LEU A 116 -4.07 10.14 -6.33
CA LEU A 116 -3.59 8.86 -5.82
C LEU A 116 -2.35 8.37 -6.58
N VAL A 117 -2.34 8.42 -7.91
CA VAL A 117 -1.16 8.04 -8.73
C VAL A 117 0.08 8.81 -8.31
N LEU A 118 -0.04 10.12 -8.11
CA LEU A 118 1.09 10.98 -7.71
C LEU A 118 1.50 10.73 -6.26
N ALA A 119 0.53 10.59 -5.36
CA ALA A 119 0.78 10.35 -3.94
C ALA A 119 1.49 9.02 -3.67
N ASP A 120 1.05 7.95 -4.35
CA ASP A 120 1.67 6.62 -4.26
C ASP A 120 3.14 6.66 -4.72
N LYS A 121 3.41 7.29 -5.87
CA LYS A 121 4.78 7.41 -6.39
C LYS A 121 5.68 8.26 -5.48
N ALA A 122 5.15 9.37 -4.95
CA ALA A 122 5.88 10.18 -3.99
C ALA A 122 6.11 9.41 -2.66
N ALA A 123 5.14 8.63 -2.21
CA ALA A 123 5.30 7.76 -1.04
C ALA A 123 6.37 6.70 -1.27
N SER A 124 6.40 6.07 -2.44
CA SER A 124 7.42 5.08 -2.82
C SER A 124 8.84 5.66 -2.79
N LEU A 125 9.04 6.92 -3.22
CA LEU A 125 10.33 7.60 -3.06
C LEU A 125 10.69 7.80 -1.58
N GLY A 126 9.71 8.13 -0.74
CA GLY A 126 9.87 8.21 0.71
C GLY A 126 10.24 6.87 1.34
N ASP A 127 9.70 5.76 0.83
CA ASP A 127 10.02 4.41 1.28
C ASP A 127 11.48 4.05 1.00
N ILE A 128 11.97 4.39 -0.19
CA ILE A 128 13.38 4.21 -0.56
C ILE A 128 14.27 5.01 0.37
N LYS A 129 13.93 6.30 0.62
CA LYS A 129 14.67 7.14 1.56
C LYS A 129 14.68 6.52 2.97
N GLN A 130 13.54 6.08 3.48
CA GLN A 130 13.44 5.43 4.80
C GLN A 130 14.34 4.20 4.88
N PHE A 131 14.28 3.33 3.86
CA PHE A 131 15.09 2.13 3.81
C PHE A 131 16.58 2.45 3.78
N LEU A 132 17.02 3.37 2.92
CA LEU A 132 18.43 3.75 2.78
C LEU A 132 18.98 4.41 4.06
N THR A 133 18.21 5.32 4.67
CA THR A 133 18.64 5.95 5.92
C THR A 133 18.74 4.95 7.07
N GLY A 134 17.82 4.00 7.15
CA GLY A 134 17.86 2.94 8.17
C GLY A 134 18.92 1.86 7.91
N LEU A 135 19.56 1.82 6.73
CA LEU A 135 20.71 0.94 6.50
C LEU A 135 21.96 1.42 7.28
N ILE A 136 22.10 2.71 7.49
CA ILE A 136 23.27 3.32 8.15
C ILE A 136 23.42 2.80 9.59
N ASP A 137 22.31 2.62 10.29
CA ASP A 137 22.28 2.15 11.68
C ASP A 137 21.77 0.69 11.84
N GLY A 138 21.56 -0.01 10.73
CA GLY A 138 21.11 -1.40 10.72
C GLY A 138 19.61 -1.62 10.94
N ARG A 139 18.83 -0.58 11.31
CA ARG A 139 17.38 -0.69 11.58
C ARG A 139 16.60 -1.28 10.41
N SER A 140 16.90 -0.87 9.18
CA SER A 140 16.21 -1.38 7.99
C SER A 140 16.45 -2.87 7.76
N LEU A 141 17.63 -3.39 8.09
CA LEU A 141 17.94 -4.82 7.96
C LEU A 141 17.22 -5.65 9.03
N GLU A 142 17.17 -5.16 10.25
CA GLU A 142 16.46 -5.79 11.36
C GLU A 142 14.95 -5.81 11.10
N GLU A 143 14.36 -4.68 10.72
CA GLU A 143 12.95 -4.57 10.36
C GLU A 143 12.58 -5.50 9.20
N ARG A 144 13.41 -5.55 8.16
CA ARG A 144 13.22 -6.47 7.04
C ARG A 144 13.31 -7.94 7.47
N ARG A 145 14.17 -8.28 8.42
CA ARG A 145 14.27 -9.63 8.98
C ARG A 145 12.97 -9.98 9.71
N ARG A 146 12.53 -9.11 10.61
CA ARG A 146 11.28 -9.24 11.36
C ARG A 146 10.08 -9.44 10.41
N LEU A 147 9.94 -8.58 9.40
CA LEU A 147 8.84 -8.66 8.43
C LEU A 147 8.86 -9.96 7.60
N LYS A 148 10.03 -10.52 7.30
CA LYS A 148 10.12 -11.82 6.62
C LYS A 148 9.62 -12.98 7.50
N GLU A 149 9.73 -12.86 8.79
CA GLU A 149 9.29 -13.87 9.76
C GLU A 149 7.79 -13.74 10.06
N THR A 150 7.29 -12.50 10.18
CA THR A 150 5.90 -12.23 10.54
C THR A 150 4.96 -12.25 9.34
N ASP A 151 5.43 -11.86 8.15
CA ASP A 151 4.62 -11.78 6.95
C ASP A 151 4.25 -13.16 6.39
N PRO A 152 2.96 -13.55 6.40
CA PRO A 152 2.51 -14.87 5.96
C PRO A 152 2.93 -15.22 4.53
N TYR A 153 3.03 -14.23 3.65
CA TYR A 153 3.45 -14.43 2.25
C TYR A 153 4.91 -14.90 2.16
N TYR A 154 5.81 -14.30 2.93
CA TYR A 154 7.22 -14.68 2.93
C TYR A 154 7.44 -16.03 3.60
N ARG A 155 6.70 -16.35 4.65
CA ARG A 155 6.72 -17.72 5.26
C ARG A 155 6.31 -18.77 4.26
N GLN A 156 5.21 -18.59 3.54
CA GLN A 156 4.74 -19.54 2.52
C GLN A 156 5.71 -19.66 1.34
N ARG A 157 6.25 -18.52 0.87
CA ARG A 157 7.22 -18.50 -0.23
C ARG A 157 8.53 -19.20 0.14
N SER A 158 9.02 -18.98 1.35
CA SER A 158 10.20 -19.66 1.89
C SER A 158 9.98 -21.17 1.96
N GLN A 159 8.84 -21.62 2.50
CA GLN A 159 8.49 -23.03 2.57
C GLN A 159 8.36 -23.68 1.19
N ARG A 160 7.72 -23.01 0.21
CA ARG A 160 7.61 -23.50 -1.18
C ARG A 160 8.97 -23.58 -1.85
N ARG A 161 9.85 -22.59 -1.62
CA ARG A 161 11.21 -22.56 -2.16
C ARG A 161 12.06 -23.67 -1.56
N PHE A 162 11.97 -23.91 -0.24
CA PHE A 162 12.66 -25.01 0.44
C PHE A 162 12.15 -26.37 -0.04
N ARG A 163 10.82 -26.56 -0.18
CA ARG A 163 10.25 -27.80 -0.72
C ARG A 163 10.75 -28.09 -2.14
N ARG A 164 10.79 -27.08 -3.03
CA ARG A 164 11.30 -27.21 -4.39
C ARG A 164 12.79 -27.54 -4.40
N TRP A 165 13.58 -26.88 -3.56
CA TRP A 165 15.00 -27.17 -3.44
C TRP A 165 15.23 -28.60 -2.94
N ARG A 166 14.54 -29.00 -1.87
CA ARG A 166 14.63 -30.37 -1.32
C ARG A 166 14.25 -31.42 -2.37
N ALA A 167 13.15 -31.23 -3.09
CA ALA A 167 12.74 -32.16 -4.15
C ALA A 167 13.74 -32.27 -5.31
N LYS A 168 14.60 -31.24 -5.53
CA LYS A 168 15.59 -31.23 -6.59
C LYS A 168 16.95 -31.82 -6.18
N TYR A 169 17.31 -31.73 -4.91
CA TYR A 169 18.68 -32.03 -4.45
C TYR A 169 18.76 -33.05 -3.31
N VAL A 170 17.63 -33.52 -2.78
CA VAL A 170 17.59 -34.53 -1.74
C VAL A 170 16.74 -35.67 -2.27
N PRO A 171 17.37 -36.84 -2.60
CA PRO A 171 16.67 -38.04 -3.06
C PRO A 171 15.72 -38.61 -2.01
#